data_1db75c8deee352fb27c244c8c4282669
#
_entry.id   1db75c8deee352fb27c244c8c4282669
#
_cell.length_a   1.000
_cell.length_b   1.000
_cell.length_c   1.000
_cell.angle_alpha   90.00
_cell.angle_beta   90.00
_cell.angle_gamma   90.00
#
_symmetry.space_group_name_H-M   'P 1'
#
loop_
_entity.id
_entity.type
_entity.pdbx_description
1 polymer ?
#
loop_
_entity_poly.entity_id
_entity_poly.type
_entity_poly.pdbx_seq_one_letter_code
_entity_poly.pdbx_strand_id
1 'polypeptide(L)'
;MKLEGSVGQIIADAAVVYKSESFLGDVLDIQVAVADIGRVGFNLFYKITNKATQKEVARGRTGIVCFDYESRKVTSIPSTLLRKLKA
;
A
#
# COMPACT_ATOMS: atom_id res chain seq x y z
N MET A 1 -6.49 11.36 2.74
CA MET A 1 -5.25 11.94 3.26
C MET A 1 -4.66 12.92 2.24
N LYS A 2 -4.32 14.11 2.71
CA LYS A 2 -3.69 15.11 1.83
C LYS A 2 -2.18 15.05 1.98
N LEU A 3 -1.48 15.05 0.86
CA LEU A 3 -0.02 14.98 0.80
C LEU A 3 0.61 16.34 0.67
N GLU A 4 0.09 17.18 -0.21
CA GLU A 4 0.65 18.47 -0.56
C GLU A 4 -0.46 19.32 -1.16
N GLY A 5 -0.78 20.43 -0.51
CA GLY A 5 -1.88 21.27 -0.95
C GLY A 5 -3.20 20.48 -1.04
N SER A 6 -3.78 20.41 -2.22
CA SER A 6 -5.02 19.67 -2.48
C SER A 6 -4.79 18.22 -2.91
N VAL A 7 -3.53 17.79 -3.00
CA VAL A 7 -3.18 16.45 -3.47
C VAL A 7 -3.28 15.45 -2.32
N GLY A 8 -3.92 14.33 -2.57
CA GLY A 8 -4.04 13.23 -1.62
C GLY A 8 -3.83 11.90 -2.29
N GLN A 9 -4.02 10.85 -1.53
CA GLN A 9 -3.90 9.46 -2.01
C GLN A 9 -5.27 8.81 -2.01
N ILE A 10 -5.56 8.06 -3.08
CA ILE A 10 -6.74 7.21 -3.11
C ILE A 10 -6.34 5.79 -3.50
N ILE A 11 -7.12 4.83 -3.02
CA ILE A 11 -6.93 3.44 -3.38
C ILE A 11 -7.61 3.22 -4.73
N ALA A 12 -6.81 2.87 -5.74
CA ALA A 12 -7.33 2.59 -7.08
C ALA A 12 -7.87 1.17 -7.18
N ASP A 13 -7.15 0.20 -6.58
CA ASP A 13 -7.60 -1.19 -6.53
C ASP A 13 -6.87 -1.91 -5.39
N ALA A 14 -7.40 -3.07 -5.03
CA ALA A 14 -6.77 -3.89 -4.00
C ALA A 14 -7.13 -5.36 -4.24
N ALA A 15 -6.20 -6.24 -3.88
CA ALA A 15 -6.41 -7.68 -3.95
C ALA A 15 -5.75 -8.33 -2.74
N VAL A 16 -6.44 -9.28 -2.12
CA VAL A 16 -5.94 -10.01 -0.96
C VAL A 16 -6.18 -11.49 -1.18
N VAL A 17 -5.16 -12.30 -0.91
CA VAL A 17 -5.25 -13.76 -0.96
C VAL A 17 -4.98 -14.29 0.43
N TYR A 18 -5.92 -15.04 0.97
CA TYR A 18 -5.77 -15.71 2.25
C TYR A 18 -5.17 -17.09 2.04
N LYS A 19 -4.13 -17.40 2.80
CA LYS A 19 -3.37 -18.65 2.66
C LYS A 19 -3.62 -19.64 3.79
N SER A 20 -3.87 -19.14 5.00
CA SER A 20 -4.14 -19.98 6.16
C SER A 20 -4.97 -19.23 7.17
N GLU A 21 -5.53 -19.97 8.12
CA GLU A 21 -6.32 -19.37 9.19
C GLU A 21 -5.43 -18.71 10.23
N SER A 22 -5.96 -17.67 10.87
CA SER A 22 -5.35 -17.08 12.05
C SER A 22 -6.40 -17.01 13.14
N PHE A 23 -5.96 -17.06 14.38
CA PHE A 23 -6.84 -17.15 15.54
C PHE A 23 -6.57 -15.99 16.51
N LEU A 24 -7.55 -15.70 17.34
CA LEU A 24 -7.40 -14.68 18.37
C LEU A 24 -6.20 -15.03 19.26
N GLY A 25 -5.32 -14.08 19.48
CA GLY A 25 -4.11 -14.29 20.25
C GLY A 25 -2.87 -14.61 19.42
N ASP A 26 -3.04 -14.89 18.13
CA ASP A 26 -1.89 -15.08 17.24
C ASP A 26 -1.10 -13.79 17.10
N VAL A 27 0.21 -13.91 17.06
CA VAL A 27 1.10 -12.79 16.79
C VAL A 27 1.48 -12.86 15.31
N LEU A 28 1.18 -11.79 14.59
CA LEU A 28 1.40 -11.72 13.15
C LEU A 28 2.55 -10.77 12.83
N ASP A 29 3.35 -11.15 11.84
CA ASP A 29 4.41 -10.31 11.30
C ASP A 29 3.94 -9.78 9.96
N ILE A 30 3.96 -8.46 9.78
CA ILE A 30 3.50 -7.80 8.57
C ILE A 30 4.68 -7.16 7.88
N GLN A 31 4.97 -7.60 6.66
CA GLN A 31 6.02 -7.03 5.82
C GLN A 31 5.36 -6.24 4.71
N VAL A 32 5.86 -5.03 4.47
CA VAL A 32 5.33 -4.13 3.45
C VAL A 32 6.46 -3.71 2.52
N ALA A 33 6.19 -3.72 1.23
CA ALA A 33 7.13 -3.26 0.21
C ALA A 33 6.42 -2.34 -0.77
N VAL A 34 7.11 -1.29 -1.19
CA VAL A 34 6.64 -0.38 -2.24
C VAL A 34 7.24 -0.84 -3.57
N ALA A 35 6.42 -0.91 -4.60
CA ALA A 35 6.85 -1.34 -5.92
C ALA A 35 6.07 -0.61 -7.01
N ASP A 36 6.53 -0.78 -8.24
CA ASP A 36 5.85 -0.26 -9.43
C ASP A 36 5.57 1.23 -9.34
N ILE A 37 6.54 2.00 -8.87
CA ILE A 37 6.41 3.45 -8.77
C ILE A 37 6.34 4.03 -10.16
N GLY A 38 5.18 4.58 -10.50
CA GLY A 38 4.94 5.26 -11.76
C GLY A 38 4.85 6.76 -11.59
N ARG A 39 4.35 7.43 -12.61
CA ARG A 39 4.23 8.89 -12.59
C ARG A 39 3.13 9.35 -11.63
N VAL A 40 2.03 8.61 -11.53
CA VAL A 40 0.86 9.04 -10.76
C VAL A 40 0.56 8.15 -9.56
N GLY A 41 1.19 7.00 -9.45
CA GLY A 41 0.87 6.06 -8.38
C GLY A 41 1.93 4.99 -8.18
N PHE A 42 1.65 4.09 -7.26
CA PHE A 42 2.55 3.00 -6.89
C PHE A 42 1.73 1.85 -6.29
N ASN A 43 2.38 0.70 -6.12
CA ASN A 43 1.77 -0.43 -5.45
C ASN A 43 2.40 -0.68 -4.09
N LEU A 44 1.58 -1.02 -3.11
CA LEU A 44 2.02 -1.58 -1.85
C LEU A 44 1.77 -3.08 -1.89
N PHE A 45 2.81 -3.86 -1.65
CA PHE A 45 2.71 -5.30 -1.47
C PHE A 45 2.91 -5.61 0.00
N TYR A 46 2.12 -6.52 0.53
CA TYR A 46 2.24 -6.91 1.92
C TYR A 46 2.07 -8.41 2.09
N LYS A 47 2.75 -8.92 3.09
CA LYS A 47 2.76 -10.33 3.44
C LYS A 47 2.57 -10.44 4.95
N ILE A 48 1.62 -11.24 5.36
CA ILE A 48 1.32 -11.46 6.77
C ILE A 48 1.66 -12.90 7.11
N THR A 49 2.53 -13.09 8.11
CA THR A 49 3.02 -14.38 8.53
C THR A 49 2.72 -14.58 10.01
N ASN A 50 2.31 -15.79 10.39
CA ASN A 50 2.15 -16.14 11.79
C ASN A 50 3.53 -16.39 12.38
N LYS A 51 3.90 -15.65 13.40
CA LYS A 51 5.23 -15.74 14.00
C LYS A 51 5.52 -17.09 14.63
N ALA A 52 4.54 -17.70 15.26
CA ALA A 52 4.72 -18.97 15.96
C ALA A 52 4.91 -20.13 14.99
N THR A 53 4.12 -20.19 13.94
CA THR A 53 4.13 -21.30 12.97
C THR A 53 4.99 -21.05 11.75
N GLN A 54 5.37 -19.80 11.50
CA GLN A 54 6.07 -19.35 10.29
C GLN A 54 5.25 -19.57 9.01
N LYS A 55 3.95 -19.77 9.14
CA LYS A 55 3.06 -19.93 7.98
C LYS A 55 2.55 -18.60 7.50
N GLU A 56 2.48 -18.45 6.18
CA GLU A 56 1.90 -17.27 5.56
C GLU A 56 0.38 -17.30 5.76
N VAL A 57 -0.15 -16.21 6.35
CA VAL A 57 -1.59 -16.07 6.61
C VAL A 57 -2.28 -15.42 5.42
N ALA A 58 -1.67 -14.37 4.89
CA ALA A 58 -2.24 -13.63 3.77
C ALA A 58 -1.16 -12.88 3.03
N ARG A 59 -1.44 -12.54 1.78
CA ARG A 59 -0.63 -11.59 1.04
C ARG A 59 -1.55 -10.73 0.19
N GLY A 60 -1.13 -9.51 -0.04
CA GLY A 60 -1.99 -8.60 -0.76
C GLY A 60 -1.22 -7.53 -1.51
N ARG A 61 -1.96 -6.83 -2.33
CA ARG A 61 -1.48 -5.68 -3.09
C ARG A 61 -2.54 -4.60 -3.04
N THR A 62 -2.10 -3.37 -2.84
CA THR A 62 -2.97 -2.20 -2.91
C THR A 62 -2.36 -1.21 -3.89
N GLY A 63 -3.10 -0.87 -4.94
CA GLY A 63 -2.72 0.16 -5.89
C GLY A 63 -3.17 1.52 -5.38
N ILE A 64 -2.24 2.46 -5.30
CA ILE A 64 -2.48 3.80 -4.78
C ILE A 64 -2.15 4.80 -5.88
N VAL A 65 -3.03 5.77 -6.10
CA VAL A 65 -2.78 6.86 -7.02
C VAL A 65 -2.91 8.20 -6.29
N CYS A 66 -2.18 9.19 -6.78
CA CYS A 66 -2.28 10.55 -6.29
C CYS A 66 -3.38 11.27 -7.03
N PHE A 67 -4.18 12.03 -6.29
CA PHE A 67 -5.37 12.67 -6.80
C PHE A 67 -5.42 14.12 -6.32
N ASP A 68 -5.71 15.03 -7.23
CA ASP A 68 -5.87 16.44 -6.90
C ASP A 68 -7.36 16.72 -6.65
N TYR A 69 -7.69 17.03 -5.41
CA TYR A 69 -9.08 17.25 -5.00
C TYR A 69 -9.67 18.55 -5.54
N GLU A 70 -8.84 19.53 -5.88
CA GLU A 70 -9.33 20.76 -6.49
C GLU A 70 -9.73 20.54 -7.95
N SER A 71 -8.82 19.95 -8.73
CA SER A 71 -9.10 19.69 -10.14
C SER A 71 -9.91 18.41 -10.37
N ARG A 72 -10.02 17.58 -9.35
CA ARG A 72 -10.68 16.26 -9.37
C ARG A 72 -10.12 15.36 -10.46
N LYS A 73 -8.79 15.30 -10.52
CA LYS A 73 -8.07 14.49 -11.50
C LYS A 73 -6.93 13.73 -10.84
N VAL A 74 -6.58 12.59 -11.42
CA VAL A 74 -5.36 11.89 -11.10
C VAL A 74 -4.18 12.80 -11.46
N THR A 75 -3.21 12.91 -10.59
CA THR A 75 -2.08 13.80 -10.77
C THR A 75 -0.77 13.08 -10.47
N SER A 76 0.35 13.69 -10.84
CA SER A 76 1.67 13.14 -10.59
C SER A 76 1.95 13.03 -9.10
N ILE A 77 2.76 12.03 -8.72
CA ILE A 77 3.21 11.88 -7.34
C ILE A 77 4.01 13.14 -6.96
N PRO A 78 3.67 13.83 -5.86
CA PRO A 78 4.46 14.98 -5.40
C PRO A 78 5.92 14.59 -5.17
N SER A 79 6.84 15.49 -5.51
CA SER A 79 8.28 15.20 -5.41
C SER A 79 8.72 14.81 -4.01
N THR A 80 8.09 15.39 -2.98
CA THR A 80 8.38 15.06 -1.59
C THR A 80 8.04 13.61 -1.26
N LEU A 81 6.90 13.13 -1.73
CA LEU A 81 6.49 11.74 -1.53
C LEU A 81 7.35 10.81 -2.38
N LEU A 82 7.61 11.17 -3.63
CA LEU A 82 8.40 10.35 -4.53
C LEU A 82 9.79 10.06 -3.96
N ARG A 83 10.43 11.07 -3.36
CA ARG A 83 11.73 10.89 -2.71
C ARG A 83 11.66 9.91 -1.54
N LYS A 84 10.59 9.97 -0.74
CA LYS A 84 10.39 9.04 0.38
C LYS A 84 10.17 7.61 -0.11
N LEU A 85 9.43 7.43 -1.20
CA LEU A 85 9.17 6.10 -1.75
C LEU A 85 10.43 5.45 -2.31
N LYS A 86 11.36 6.25 -2.83
CA LYS A 86 12.61 5.76 -3.43
C LYS A 86 13.76 5.67 -2.45
N ALA A 87 13.57 6.15 -1.23
CA ALA A 87 14.62 6.15 -0.21
C ALA A 87 14.94 4.74 0.32
#